data_d5a9bc9315ef15526a3eb4bcc5122688
#
_entry.id   d5a9bc9315ef15526a3eb4bcc5122688
#
_cell.length_a   1.000
_cell.length_b   1.000
_cell.length_c   1.000
_cell.angle_alpha   90.00
_cell.angle_beta   90.00
_cell.angle_gamma   90.00
#
_symmetry.space_group_name_H-M   'P 1'
#
loop_
_entity.id
_entity.type
_entity.pdbx_description
1 polymer ?
#
loop_
_entity_poly.entity_id
_entity_poly.type
_entity_poly.pdbx_seq_one_letter_code
_entity_poly.pdbx_strand_id
1 'polypeptide(L)'
;MLCRHHKFVRFLGLVTALVTPFAYSGQDVNLTAQIVASTCQVEVSNNGVVDLGTVTLDYFADNVTPTTDYAGGKTFNVNVVSCDNIQTTQSQMKLDFQPQAGSLAQVNNQIFSNEYEQQATGAKNVGIVIFSAQPNQQTFNVRGTDGSSTAIYSVAPGNAAPSTWTFYSRMQRVNNALPPESGMVRSQVIVNVSYE
;
A
#
# COMPACT_ATOMS: atom_id res chain seq x y z
N MET A 1 -78.57 60.70 47.23
CA MET A 1 -79.01 59.33 47.33
C MET A 1 -78.29 58.47 46.33
N LEU A 2 -77.67 57.45 46.82
CA LEU A 2 -76.97 56.30 46.19
C LEU A 2 -75.95 56.51 45.08
N CYS A 3 -74.71 56.36 45.57
CA CYS A 3 -73.51 55.97 44.81
C CYS A 3 -73.67 54.62 44.15
N ARG A 4 -73.15 54.47 42.91
CA ARG A 4 -72.91 53.18 42.35
C ARG A 4 -71.59 53.20 41.63
N HIS A 5 -70.60 52.56 42.25
CA HIS A 5 -69.26 52.39 41.75
C HIS A 5 -69.20 51.39 40.56
N HIS A 6 -68.67 51.79 39.44
CA HIS A 6 -68.25 50.84 38.41
C HIS A 6 -66.81 50.56 38.51
N LYS A 7 -66.52 49.31 38.80
CA LYS A 7 -65.13 48.78 38.80
C LYS A 7 -64.72 48.50 37.34
N PHE A 8 -63.71 49.25 36.90
CA PHE A 8 -62.99 48.95 35.66
C PHE A 8 -62.08 47.76 35.90
N VAL A 9 -62.38 46.63 35.30
CA VAL A 9 -61.48 45.50 35.25
C VAL A 9 -60.58 45.68 34.02
N ARG A 10 -59.28 45.98 34.29
CA ARG A 10 -58.26 45.98 33.23
C ARG A 10 -57.88 44.53 32.90
N PHE A 11 -58.25 44.10 31.70
CA PHE A 11 -57.77 42.85 31.10
C PHE A 11 -56.33 43.11 30.64
N LEU A 12 -55.36 42.53 31.33
CA LEU A 12 -53.97 42.47 30.92
C LEU A 12 -53.83 41.26 29.96
N GLY A 13 -53.82 41.51 28.66
CA GLY A 13 -53.62 40.48 27.66
C GLY A 13 -52.18 40.00 27.68
N LEU A 14 -51.98 38.76 28.14
CA LEU A 14 -50.70 38.07 28.13
C LEU A 14 -50.46 37.55 26.66
N VAL A 15 -49.61 38.24 25.89
CA VAL A 15 -49.18 37.76 24.56
C VAL A 15 -48.09 36.71 24.79
N THR A 16 -48.44 35.45 24.77
CA THR A 16 -47.50 34.34 24.71
C THR A 16 -46.96 34.20 23.28
N ALA A 17 -45.73 34.65 23.08
CA ALA A 17 -44.97 34.41 21.86
C ALA A 17 -44.66 32.92 21.75
N LEU A 18 -45.32 32.21 20.86
CA LEU A 18 -45.01 30.85 20.47
C LEU A 18 -43.67 30.84 19.70
N VAL A 19 -42.58 30.53 20.38
CA VAL A 19 -41.29 30.22 19.77
C VAL A 19 -41.40 28.79 19.25
N THR A 20 -41.65 28.65 17.94
CA THR A 20 -41.58 27.34 17.28
C THR A 20 -40.10 26.93 17.15
N PRO A 21 -39.67 25.82 17.75
CA PRO A 21 -38.34 25.30 17.47
C PRO A 21 -38.31 24.85 16.00
N PHE A 22 -37.37 25.39 15.23
CA PHE A 22 -37.03 24.87 13.92
C PHE A 22 -36.42 23.46 14.15
N ALA A 23 -37.21 22.45 13.89
CA ALA A 23 -36.70 21.08 13.81
C ALA A 23 -35.80 20.98 12.58
N TYR A 24 -34.49 20.96 12.78
CA TYR A 24 -33.55 20.53 11.75
C TYR A 24 -33.77 19.04 11.51
N SER A 25 -34.43 18.70 10.43
CA SER A 25 -34.50 17.33 9.92
C SER A 25 -33.11 17.00 9.36
N GLY A 26 -32.28 16.34 10.17
CA GLY A 26 -31.07 15.69 9.68
C GLY A 26 -31.51 14.57 8.75
N GLN A 27 -31.18 14.66 7.48
CA GLN A 27 -31.39 13.58 6.52
C GLN A 27 -30.21 12.62 6.66
N ASP A 28 -30.44 11.42 7.17
CA ASP A 28 -29.43 10.37 7.24
C ASP A 28 -29.09 9.93 5.81
N VAL A 29 -27.90 10.28 5.35
CA VAL A 29 -27.36 9.79 4.08
C VAL A 29 -26.69 8.45 4.36
N ASN A 30 -27.36 7.35 4.07
CA ASN A 30 -26.77 6.00 4.07
C ASN A 30 -25.88 5.87 2.83
N LEU A 31 -24.57 6.06 3.01
CA LEU A 31 -23.56 5.71 2.02
C LEU A 31 -23.22 4.22 2.19
N THR A 32 -23.76 3.37 1.34
CA THR A 32 -23.36 1.98 1.24
C THR A 32 -22.25 1.91 0.18
N ALA A 33 -20.99 1.84 0.61
CA ALA A 33 -19.88 1.52 -0.27
C ALA A 33 -19.62 0.01 -0.20
N GLN A 34 -19.84 -0.70 -1.29
CA GLN A 34 -19.42 -2.09 -1.41
C GLN A 34 -17.99 -2.07 -2.00
N ILE A 35 -17.00 -2.31 -1.13
CA ILE A 35 -15.62 -2.54 -1.58
C ILE A 35 -15.54 -4.02 -1.92
N VAL A 36 -15.56 -4.34 -3.21
CA VAL A 36 -15.29 -5.70 -3.70
C VAL A 36 -13.81 -5.74 -4.07
N ALA A 37 -12.94 -5.89 -3.08
CA ALA A 37 -11.58 -6.32 -3.32
C ALA A 37 -11.54 -7.83 -3.12
N SER A 38 -11.25 -8.58 -4.18
CA SER A 38 -10.90 -10.00 -4.04
C SER A 38 -9.55 -10.06 -3.34
N THR A 39 -9.55 -10.30 -2.04
CA THR A 39 -8.33 -10.53 -1.29
C THR A 39 -7.92 -11.98 -1.41
N CYS A 40 -6.66 -12.20 -1.76
CA CYS A 40 -6.11 -13.53 -1.87
C CYS A 40 -5.27 -13.85 -0.62
N GLN A 41 -5.28 -15.11 -0.19
CA GLN A 41 -4.35 -15.63 0.79
C GLN A 41 -3.04 -15.96 0.10
N VAL A 42 -1.94 -15.49 0.69
CA VAL A 42 -0.60 -15.67 0.10
C VAL A 42 0.39 -16.21 1.11
N GLU A 43 1.34 -16.99 0.60
CA GLU A 43 2.50 -17.47 1.32
C GLU A 43 3.77 -17.08 0.56
N VAL A 44 4.75 -16.55 1.26
CA VAL A 44 6.07 -16.27 0.68
C VAL A 44 7.01 -17.39 1.05
N SER A 45 7.79 -17.89 0.08
CA SER A 45 8.77 -18.97 0.32
C SER A 45 9.73 -18.63 1.46
N ASN A 46 10.28 -19.64 2.11
CA ASN A 46 11.20 -19.51 3.26
C ASN A 46 10.62 -18.66 4.41
N ASN A 47 9.33 -18.83 4.70
CA ASN A 47 8.61 -18.05 5.73
C ASN A 47 8.76 -16.53 5.57
N GLY A 48 8.84 -16.06 4.33
CA GLY A 48 8.97 -14.64 4.00
C GLY A 48 10.38 -14.07 4.16
N VAL A 49 11.39 -14.90 4.42
CA VAL A 49 12.78 -14.46 4.57
C VAL A 49 13.55 -14.65 3.26
N VAL A 50 14.07 -13.55 2.71
CA VAL A 50 14.95 -13.56 1.54
C VAL A 50 16.33 -13.08 1.99
N ASP A 51 17.24 -14.03 2.23
CA ASP A 51 18.63 -13.72 2.61
C ASP A 51 19.44 -13.38 1.37
N LEU A 52 19.77 -12.09 1.21
CA LEU A 52 20.56 -11.59 0.08
C LEU A 52 22.07 -11.84 0.23
N GLY A 53 22.52 -12.32 1.38
CA GLY A 53 23.95 -12.56 1.67
C GLY A 53 24.74 -11.27 1.77
N THR A 54 26.02 -11.34 1.36
CA THR A 54 26.96 -10.22 1.43
C THR A 54 27.46 -9.88 0.04
N VAL A 55 27.52 -8.60 -0.28
CA VAL A 55 28.14 -8.07 -1.51
C VAL A 55 29.25 -7.09 -1.14
N THR A 56 30.25 -6.94 -2.03
CA THR A 56 31.28 -5.91 -1.90
C THR A 56 30.80 -4.56 -2.40
N LEU A 57 31.47 -3.47 -2.07
CA LEU A 57 31.08 -2.14 -2.56
C LEU A 57 31.21 -2.03 -4.10
N ASP A 58 32.10 -2.78 -4.71
CA ASP A 58 32.27 -2.82 -6.19
C ASP A 58 31.05 -3.38 -6.92
N TYR A 59 30.18 -4.12 -6.21
CA TYR A 59 28.91 -4.59 -6.74
C TYR A 59 28.01 -3.42 -7.23
N PHE A 60 28.09 -2.27 -6.57
CA PHE A 60 27.25 -1.12 -6.85
C PHE A 60 27.77 -0.22 -7.98
N ALA A 61 28.29 -0.84 -9.04
CA ALA A 61 28.73 -0.12 -10.23
C ALA A 61 27.59 0.65 -10.94
N ASP A 62 27.93 1.60 -11.79
CA ASP A 62 26.95 2.50 -12.43
C ASP A 62 25.94 1.80 -13.36
N ASN A 63 26.30 0.63 -13.89
CA ASN A 63 25.41 -0.18 -14.72
C ASN A 63 24.40 -1.02 -13.93
N VAL A 64 24.52 -1.07 -12.60
CA VAL A 64 23.56 -1.77 -11.71
C VAL A 64 22.44 -0.77 -11.34
N THR A 65 21.39 -0.73 -12.12
CA THR A 65 20.30 0.23 -11.99
C THR A 65 19.03 -0.42 -11.44
N PRO A 66 18.08 0.35 -10.89
CA PRO A 66 16.81 -0.20 -10.40
C PRO A 66 15.92 -0.83 -11.46
N THR A 67 16.24 -0.66 -12.74
CA THR A 67 15.47 -1.19 -13.88
C THR A 67 16.14 -2.37 -14.57
N THR A 68 17.41 -2.63 -14.26
CA THR A 68 18.15 -3.74 -14.86
C THR A 68 18.20 -4.95 -13.94
N ASP A 69 17.94 -6.09 -14.50
CA ASP A 69 18.17 -7.39 -13.89
C ASP A 69 19.69 -7.65 -13.85
N TYR A 70 20.26 -7.71 -12.68
CA TYR A 70 21.69 -7.88 -12.44
C TYR A 70 21.93 -9.00 -11.44
N ALA A 71 23.00 -9.77 -11.63
CA ALA A 71 23.34 -10.89 -10.74
C ALA A 71 23.58 -10.44 -9.28
N GLY A 72 23.69 -11.39 -8.36
CA GLY A 72 24.03 -11.13 -6.94
C GLY A 72 22.84 -11.00 -6.00
N GLY A 73 21.64 -11.28 -6.48
CA GLY A 73 20.44 -11.36 -5.64
C GLY A 73 19.94 -12.77 -5.44
N LYS A 74 18.70 -12.88 -4.97
CA LYS A 74 18.03 -14.16 -4.65
C LYS A 74 16.61 -14.19 -5.22
N THR A 75 16.26 -15.33 -5.75
CA THR A 75 14.91 -15.66 -6.20
C THR A 75 14.05 -16.13 -5.03
N PHE A 76 12.78 -15.72 -5.02
CA PHE A 76 11.78 -16.19 -4.07
C PHE A 76 10.42 -16.31 -4.76
N ASN A 77 9.52 -17.05 -4.14
CA ASN A 77 8.17 -17.25 -4.67
C ASN A 77 7.12 -16.65 -3.74
N VAL A 78 6.09 -16.08 -4.36
CA VAL A 78 4.81 -15.74 -3.72
C VAL A 78 3.78 -16.76 -4.23
N ASN A 79 3.28 -17.60 -3.33
CA ASN A 79 2.27 -18.58 -3.63
C ASN A 79 0.89 -17.99 -3.28
N VAL A 80 0.02 -17.86 -4.25
CA VAL A 80 -1.38 -17.51 -4.04
C VAL A 80 -2.12 -18.81 -3.74
N VAL A 81 -2.56 -18.98 -2.50
CA VAL A 81 -3.17 -20.23 -2.00
C VAL A 81 -4.66 -20.28 -2.35
N SER A 82 -5.36 -19.19 -2.08
CA SER A 82 -6.78 -19.04 -2.36
C SER A 82 -7.13 -17.57 -2.58
N CYS A 83 -8.18 -17.32 -3.34
CA CYS A 83 -8.75 -15.98 -3.49
C CYS A 83 -10.26 -16.05 -3.26
N ASP A 84 -10.79 -15.12 -2.48
CA ASP A 84 -12.23 -15.02 -2.24
C ASP A 84 -12.91 -14.23 -3.38
N ASN A 85 -14.18 -14.57 -3.65
CA ASN A 85 -15.03 -13.85 -4.61
C ASN A 85 -14.47 -13.75 -6.03
N ILE A 86 -13.80 -14.81 -6.51
CA ILE A 86 -13.34 -14.85 -7.90
C ILE A 86 -14.55 -14.79 -8.84
N GLN A 87 -14.67 -13.68 -9.57
CA GLN A 87 -15.65 -13.55 -10.63
C GLN A 87 -15.07 -14.14 -11.93
N THR A 88 -15.90 -14.82 -12.72
CA THR A 88 -15.46 -15.45 -13.97
C THR A 88 -15.05 -14.44 -15.05
N THR A 89 -15.28 -13.14 -14.82
CA THR A 89 -14.90 -12.05 -15.71
C THR A 89 -13.58 -11.39 -15.32
N GLN A 90 -13.05 -11.65 -14.12
CA GLN A 90 -11.78 -11.10 -13.67
C GLN A 90 -10.63 -11.78 -14.40
N SER A 91 -9.67 -11.00 -14.84
CA SER A 91 -8.57 -11.47 -15.68
C SER A 91 -7.20 -10.88 -15.35
N GLN A 92 -7.12 -10.07 -14.30
CA GLN A 92 -5.87 -9.47 -13.87
C GLN A 92 -5.59 -9.78 -12.40
N MET A 93 -4.37 -10.18 -12.12
CA MET A 93 -3.84 -10.35 -10.77
C MET A 93 -2.77 -9.30 -10.53
N LYS A 94 -2.94 -8.55 -9.46
CA LYS A 94 -1.99 -7.53 -9.01
C LYS A 94 -1.31 -8.01 -7.72
N LEU A 95 0.02 -8.06 -7.74
CA LEU A 95 0.86 -8.30 -6.56
C LEU A 95 1.50 -6.98 -6.17
N ASP A 96 0.98 -6.33 -5.15
CA ASP A 96 1.43 -5.02 -4.69
C ASP A 96 2.40 -5.15 -3.53
N PHE A 97 3.66 -4.82 -3.79
CA PHE A 97 4.74 -4.83 -2.82
C PHE A 97 4.86 -3.46 -2.16
N GLN A 98 4.61 -3.36 -0.86
CA GLN A 98 4.65 -2.11 -0.11
C GLN A 98 5.62 -2.21 1.07
N PRO A 99 6.30 -1.11 1.45
CA PRO A 99 7.06 -1.10 2.70
C PRO A 99 6.13 -1.41 3.89
N GLN A 100 6.51 -2.38 4.72
CA GLN A 100 5.80 -2.68 5.98
C GLN A 100 6.22 -1.69 7.07
N ALA A 101 7.50 -1.40 7.12
CA ALA A 101 8.11 -0.37 7.95
C ALA A 101 9.03 0.48 7.05
N GLY A 102 9.27 1.72 7.43
CA GLY A 102 10.07 2.62 6.60
C GLY A 102 9.30 3.14 5.38
N SER A 103 9.99 3.31 4.27
CA SER A 103 9.47 3.94 3.05
C SER A 103 10.14 3.37 1.78
N LEU A 104 9.69 3.80 0.63
CA LEU A 104 10.52 3.78 -0.56
C LEU A 104 11.63 4.83 -0.44
N ALA A 105 12.73 4.65 -1.14
CA ALA A 105 13.84 5.60 -1.10
C ALA A 105 13.42 6.94 -1.71
N GLN A 106 13.70 8.06 -1.00
CA GLN A 106 13.21 9.39 -1.37
C GLN A 106 13.61 9.85 -2.78
N VAL A 107 14.80 9.44 -3.24
CA VAL A 107 15.31 9.83 -4.56
C VAL A 107 14.96 8.83 -5.66
N ASN A 108 14.41 7.66 -5.30
CA ASN A 108 14.02 6.63 -6.26
C ASN A 108 12.93 5.71 -5.69
N ASN A 109 11.70 5.92 -6.10
CA ASN A 109 10.53 5.16 -5.65
C ASN A 109 10.50 3.69 -6.12
N GLN A 110 11.47 3.23 -6.87
CA GLN A 110 11.65 1.84 -7.27
C GLN A 110 12.44 1.00 -6.26
N ILE A 111 12.96 1.64 -5.21
CA ILE A 111 13.85 1.04 -4.21
C ILE A 111 13.18 1.09 -2.84
N PHE A 112 13.12 -0.04 -2.17
CA PHE A 112 12.75 -0.13 -0.75
C PHE A 112 13.95 0.34 0.08
N SER A 113 13.72 1.33 0.96
CA SER A 113 14.80 1.91 1.77
C SER A 113 15.39 0.91 2.76
N ASN A 114 16.65 1.10 3.12
CA ASN A 114 17.29 0.35 4.19
C ASN A 114 16.79 0.84 5.55
N GLU A 115 16.08 0.01 6.31
CA GLU A 115 15.60 0.33 7.66
C GLU A 115 16.73 0.60 8.67
N TYR A 116 17.94 0.11 8.38
CA TYR A 116 19.11 0.33 9.21
C TYR A 116 19.94 1.56 8.81
N GLU A 117 19.56 2.29 7.75
CA GLU A 117 20.36 3.39 7.23
C GLU A 117 20.70 4.46 8.29
N GLN A 118 19.82 4.70 9.25
CA GLN A 118 20.05 5.67 10.32
C GLN A 118 20.84 5.09 11.51
N GLN A 119 21.09 3.79 11.54
CA GLN A 119 21.87 3.13 12.60
C GLN A 119 23.36 3.19 12.28
N ALA A 120 24.21 3.12 13.32
CA ALA A 120 25.65 3.14 13.16
C ALA A 120 26.19 1.94 12.37
N THR A 121 25.48 0.81 12.41
CA THR A 121 25.84 -0.44 11.70
C THR A 121 25.16 -0.57 10.34
N GLY A 122 24.29 0.37 9.96
CA GLY A 122 23.53 0.31 8.73
C GLY A 122 24.33 0.83 7.53
N ALA A 123 24.23 0.14 6.40
CA ALA A 123 24.75 0.62 5.13
C ALA A 123 24.08 1.92 4.73
N LYS A 124 24.86 2.87 4.17
CA LYS A 124 24.34 4.13 3.67
C LYS A 124 24.20 4.10 2.15
N ASN A 125 23.18 4.79 1.64
CA ASN A 125 22.93 4.88 0.22
C ASN A 125 22.72 3.52 -0.46
N VAL A 126 22.17 2.56 0.27
CA VAL A 126 21.85 1.20 -0.21
C VAL A 126 20.40 0.87 0.20
N GLY A 127 19.66 0.26 -0.70
CA GLY A 127 18.32 -0.25 -0.46
C GLY A 127 18.13 -1.59 -1.16
N ILE A 128 16.88 -2.02 -1.30
CA ILE A 128 16.51 -3.30 -1.93
C ILE A 128 15.57 -3.03 -3.11
N VAL A 129 15.79 -3.72 -4.21
CA VAL A 129 14.87 -3.78 -5.35
C VAL A 129 14.29 -5.18 -5.50
N ILE A 130 13.07 -5.25 -5.97
CA ILE A 130 12.35 -6.49 -6.27
C ILE A 130 11.92 -6.45 -7.74
N PHE A 131 12.19 -7.53 -8.44
CA PHE A 131 11.81 -7.72 -9.83
C PHE A 131 10.81 -8.87 -9.97
N SER A 132 9.87 -8.73 -10.88
CA SER A 132 9.17 -9.88 -11.44
C SER A 132 10.16 -10.71 -12.26
N ALA A 133 10.22 -12.00 -12.01
CA ALA A 133 11.13 -12.93 -12.68
C ALA A 133 10.36 -14.17 -13.16
N GLN A 134 9.20 -13.95 -13.79
CA GLN A 134 8.37 -15.04 -14.29
C GLN A 134 9.07 -15.77 -15.43
N PRO A 135 8.97 -17.12 -15.48
CA PRO A 135 9.51 -17.89 -16.59
C PRO A 135 8.95 -17.40 -17.93
N ASN A 136 9.86 -17.24 -18.91
CA ASN A 136 9.53 -16.79 -20.27
C ASN A 136 8.91 -15.40 -20.39
N GLN A 137 9.06 -14.56 -19.37
CA GLN A 137 8.65 -13.15 -19.38
C GLN A 137 9.85 -12.24 -19.17
N GLN A 138 9.73 -11.00 -19.64
CA GLN A 138 10.75 -10.02 -19.40
C GLN A 138 10.75 -9.64 -17.91
N THR A 139 11.95 -9.57 -17.31
CA THR A 139 12.13 -9.10 -15.94
C THR A 139 11.87 -7.60 -15.85
N PHE A 140 11.13 -7.16 -14.84
CA PHE A 140 10.86 -5.76 -14.57
C PHE A 140 10.76 -5.50 -13.05
N ASN A 141 11.09 -4.28 -12.62
CA ASN A 141 10.93 -3.89 -11.23
C ASN A 141 9.45 -3.84 -10.84
N VAL A 142 9.07 -4.40 -9.70
CA VAL A 142 7.68 -4.43 -9.22
C VAL A 142 7.14 -3.06 -8.82
N ARG A 143 8.01 -2.03 -8.79
CA ARG A 143 7.65 -0.64 -8.51
C ARG A 143 7.96 0.24 -9.71
N GLY A 144 7.00 1.04 -10.13
CA GLY A 144 7.19 2.09 -11.12
C GLY A 144 8.04 3.25 -10.58
N THR A 145 8.51 4.12 -11.47
CA THR A 145 9.27 5.33 -11.09
C THR A 145 8.46 6.30 -10.23
N ASP A 146 7.15 6.28 -10.37
CA ASP A 146 6.19 7.02 -9.54
C ASP A 146 5.88 6.32 -8.21
N GLY A 147 6.44 5.13 -7.99
CA GLY A 147 6.18 4.30 -6.82
C GLY A 147 4.89 3.48 -6.89
N SER A 148 4.20 3.44 -8.01
CA SER A 148 3.05 2.55 -8.23
C SER A 148 3.46 1.09 -8.37
N SER A 149 2.51 0.16 -8.16
CA SER A 149 2.76 -1.27 -8.43
C SER A 149 2.70 -1.54 -9.93
N THR A 150 3.70 -2.27 -10.43
CA THR A 150 3.80 -2.70 -11.83
C THR A 150 3.60 -4.21 -11.99
N ALA A 151 3.58 -4.98 -10.89
CA ALA A 151 3.40 -6.43 -10.92
C ALA A 151 1.92 -6.80 -11.14
N ILE A 152 1.45 -6.55 -12.36
CA ILE A 152 0.09 -6.81 -12.82
C ILE A 152 0.18 -7.84 -13.95
N TYR A 153 -0.55 -8.94 -13.80
CA TYR A 153 -0.48 -10.07 -14.71
C TYR A 153 -1.86 -10.44 -15.25
N SER A 154 -1.93 -10.77 -16.53
CA SER A 154 -3.13 -11.38 -17.09
C SER A 154 -3.22 -12.83 -16.65
N VAL A 155 -4.34 -13.21 -16.08
CA VAL A 155 -4.63 -14.58 -15.60
C VAL A 155 -5.94 -15.04 -16.20
N ALA A 156 -5.97 -16.25 -16.72
CA ALA A 156 -7.23 -16.80 -17.24
C ALA A 156 -8.26 -16.90 -16.10
N PRO A 157 -9.54 -16.61 -16.38
CA PRO A 157 -10.59 -16.72 -15.38
C PRO A 157 -10.60 -18.08 -14.69
N GLY A 158 -10.66 -18.07 -13.34
CA GLY A 158 -10.60 -19.28 -12.52
C GLY A 158 -9.19 -19.80 -12.21
N ASN A 159 -8.12 -19.23 -12.78
CA ASN A 159 -6.74 -19.70 -12.60
C ASN A 159 -5.93 -18.77 -11.65
N ALA A 160 -6.59 -17.91 -10.89
CA ALA A 160 -5.93 -17.01 -9.95
C ALA A 160 -5.24 -17.76 -8.80
N ALA A 161 -5.87 -18.82 -8.31
CA ALA A 161 -5.38 -19.66 -7.23
C ALA A 161 -5.80 -21.14 -7.44
N PRO A 162 -4.94 -22.11 -7.05
CA PRO A 162 -3.58 -21.88 -6.57
C PRO A 162 -2.64 -21.44 -7.71
N SER A 163 -1.72 -20.53 -7.43
CA SER A 163 -0.73 -20.10 -8.41
C SER A 163 0.59 -19.69 -7.71
N THR A 164 1.70 -19.77 -8.45
CA THR A 164 3.03 -19.43 -7.94
C THR A 164 3.65 -18.35 -8.83
N TRP A 165 4.12 -17.29 -8.19
CA TRP A 165 4.73 -16.13 -8.83
C TRP A 165 6.17 -15.98 -8.38
N THR A 166 7.10 -15.94 -9.32
CA THR A 166 8.53 -15.89 -9.06
C THR A 166 9.04 -14.46 -9.10
N PHE A 167 9.79 -14.09 -8.09
CA PHE A 167 10.42 -12.78 -7.95
C PHE A 167 11.90 -12.93 -7.69
N TYR A 168 12.64 -11.88 -7.95
CA TYR A 168 14.05 -11.75 -7.72
C TYR A 168 14.35 -10.49 -6.93
N SER A 169 15.13 -10.55 -5.87
CA SER A 169 15.48 -9.40 -5.06
C SER A 169 16.98 -9.27 -4.93
N ARG A 170 17.47 -8.04 -4.91
CA ARG A 170 18.88 -7.72 -4.73
C ARG A 170 19.08 -6.36 -4.06
N MET A 171 20.29 -6.13 -3.58
CA MET A 171 20.69 -4.82 -3.10
C MET A 171 20.89 -3.84 -4.26
N GLN A 172 20.64 -2.55 -4.02
CA GLN A 172 20.72 -1.48 -5.01
C GLN A 172 21.23 -0.19 -4.39
N ARG A 173 22.16 0.49 -5.07
CA ARG A 173 22.53 1.87 -4.73
C ARG A 173 21.35 2.79 -4.96
N VAL A 174 21.03 3.64 -3.97
CA VAL A 174 19.84 4.50 -3.99
C VAL A 174 20.07 5.75 -4.85
N ASN A 175 21.18 6.45 -4.59
CA ASN A 175 21.55 7.68 -5.30
C ASN A 175 22.89 7.51 -5.99
N ASN A 176 22.90 7.60 -7.31
CA ASN A 176 24.11 7.42 -8.10
C ASN A 176 25.14 8.56 -7.93
N ALA A 177 24.73 9.71 -7.40
CA ALA A 177 25.65 10.82 -7.11
C ALA A 177 26.44 10.61 -5.80
N LEU A 178 26.09 9.64 -4.97
CA LEU A 178 26.74 9.35 -3.69
C LEU A 178 27.33 7.93 -3.69
N PRO A 179 28.51 7.72 -3.07
CA PRO A 179 29.03 6.37 -2.90
C PRO A 179 28.17 5.57 -1.91
N PRO A 180 28.05 4.26 -2.06
CA PRO A 180 27.50 3.40 -1.03
C PRO A 180 28.51 3.24 0.12
N GLU A 181 28.02 3.06 1.35
CA GLU A 181 28.84 2.74 2.51
C GLU A 181 28.49 1.35 3.03
N SER A 182 29.50 0.66 3.57
CA SER A 182 29.33 -0.69 4.11
C SER A 182 28.44 -0.71 5.36
N GLY A 183 27.71 -1.79 5.55
CA GLY A 183 26.86 -1.99 6.72
C GLY A 183 25.74 -2.99 6.43
N MET A 184 24.83 -3.11 7.38
CA MET A 184 23.68 -3.99 7.27
C MET A 184 22.56 -3.35 6.41
N VAL A 185 21.91 -4.19 5.62
CA VAL A 185 20.75 -3.80 4.80
C VAL A 185 19.57 -4.67 5.18
N ARG A 186 18.44 -4.02 5.47
CA ARG A 186 17.15 -4.67 5.72
C ARG A 186 16.02 -3.83 5.19
N SER A 187 15.05 -4.49 4.59
CA SER A 187 13.74 -3.89 4.26
C SER A 187 12.64 -4.90 4.54
N GLN A 188 11.59 -4.48 5.21
CA GLN A 188 10.40 -5.28 5.43
C GLN A 188 9.33 -4.87 4.42
N VAL A 189 8.82 -5.84 3.69
CA VAL A 189 7.89 -5.62 2.58
C VAL A 189 6.65 -6.47 2.78
N ILE A 190 5.48 -5.86 2.66
CA ILE A 190 4.18 -6.55 2.60
C ILE A 190 3.84 -6.80 1.13
N VAL A 191 3.34 -7.99 0.85
CA VAL A 191 2.78 -8.34 -0.46
C VAL A 191 1.27 -8.46 -0.32
N ASN A 192 0.54 -7.55 -0.97
CA ASN A 192 -0.90 -7.61 -1.08
C ASN A 192 -1.27 -8.15 -2.47
N VAL A 193 -2.17 -9.10 -2.52
CA VAL A 193 -2.63 -9.69 -3.77
C VAL A 193 -4.11 -9.42 -3.95
N SER A 194 -4.45 -8.82 -5.09
CA SER A 194 -5.82 -8.61 -5.53
C SER A 194 -6.02 -9.22 -6.92
N TYR A 195 -7.26 -9.62 -7.18
CA TYR A 195 -7.68 -10.19 -8.46
C TYR A 195 -8.87 -9.39 -8.99
N GLU A 196 -8.74 -8.79 -10.19
CA GLU A 196 -9.71 -7.87 -10.81
C GLU A 196 -10.14 -8.36 -12.20
#